data_aac8b069e39b285fe28cdf1cfde4d96f
#
_entry.id   aac8b069e39b285fe28cdf1cfde4d96f
#
_cell.length_a   1.000
_cell.length_b   1.000
_cell.length_c   1.000
_cell.angle_alpha   90.00
_cell.angle_beta   90.00
_cell.angle_gamma   90.00
#
_symmetry.space_group_name_H-M   'P 1'
#
loop_
_entity.id
_entity.type
_entity.pdbx_description
1 polymer ?
#
loop_
_entity_poly.entity_id
_entity_poly.type
_entity_poly.pdbx_seq_one_letter_code
_entity_poly.pdbx_strand_id
1 'polypeptide(L)'
;MPRNKREQDREEKRGEIIAAARLLFLNDGFEATAISRLAQTAGVTPNTIYWYFKDKDDVLVAVLAAELAAQMAEYQSLSFASLEERLLWVVNRLE
;
A
#
# COMPACT_ATOMS: atom_id res chain seq x y z
N MET A 1 -14.69 18.77 -5.08
CA MET A 1 -13.89 19.93 -4.64
C MET A 1 -12.42 19.60 -4.64
N PRO A 2 -11.60 20.48 -5.15
CA PRO A 2 -10.16 20.23 -5.08
C PRO A 2 -9.70 20.26 -3.62
N ARG A 3 -8.81 19.37 -3.28
CA ARG A 3 -8.21 19.33 -1.95
C ARG A 3 -7.21 20.48 -1.83
N ASN A 4 -7.00 20.96 -0.61
CA ASN A 4 -5.97 21.93 -0.38
C ASN A 4 -4.60 21.26 -0.46
N LYS A 5 -3.55 22.04 -0.63
CA LYS A 5 -2.19 21.55 -0.79
C LYS A 5 -1.74 20.72 0.42
N ARG A 6 -2.14 21.14 1.63
CA ARG A 6 -1.76 20.46 2.86
C ARG A 6 -2.30 19.03 2.91
N GLU A 7 -3.55 18.83 2.50
CA GLU A 7 -4.15 17.49 2.44
C GLU A 7 -3.45 16.61 1.41
N GLN A 8 -3.14 17.19 0.24
CA GLN A 8 -2.42 16.47 -0.80
C GLN A 8 -1.04 16.05 -0.33
N ASP A 9 -0.33 16.93 0.36
CA ASP A 9 1.01 16.64 0.89
C ASP A 9 0.97 15.51 1.91
N ARG A 10 -0.05 15.47 2.77
CA ARG A 10 -0.23 14.40 3.75
C ARG A 10 -0.48 13.06 3.06
N GLU A 11 -1.34 13.05 2.04
CA GLU A 11 -1.63 11.82 1.31
C GLU A 11 -0.42 11.31 0.57
N GLU A 12 0.33 12.19 -0.06
CA GLU A 12 1.58 11.82 -0.73
C GLU A 12 2.57 11.23 0.25
N LYS A 13 2.74 11.85 1.40
CA LYS A 13 3.65 11.37 2.44
C LYS A 13 3.21 10.00 2.96
N ARG A 14 1.92 9.83 3.21
CA ARG A 14 1.37 8.55 3.64
C ARG A 14 1.65 7.46 2.60
N GLY A 15 1.44 7.79 1.32
CA GLY A 15 1.71 6.87 0.21
C GLY A 15 3.18 6.50 0.11
N GLU A 16 4.08 7.44 0.34
CA GLU A 16 5.53 7.17 0.33
C GLU A 16 5.91 6.20 1.45
N ILE A 17 5.33 6.36 2.63
CA ILE A 17 5.56 5.45 3.75
C ILE A 17 5.06 4.05 3.41
N ILE A 18 3.87 3.95 2.85
CA ILE A 18 3.29 2.66 2.45
C ILE A 18 4.17 1.98 1.39
N ALA A 19 4.64 2.73 0.40
CA ALA A 19 5.49 2.18 -0.65
C ALA A 19 6.82 1.67 -0.09
N ALA A 20 7.44 2.41 0.82
CA ALA A 20 8.67 2.00 1.49
C ALA A 20 8.44 0.74 2.33
N ALA A 21 7.33 0.70 3.07
CA ALA A 21 6.98 -0.46 3.90
C ALA A 21 6.77 -1.71 3.03
N ARG A 22 6.08 -1.56 1.91
CA ARG A 22 5.87 -2.67 0.99
C ARG A 22 7.18 -3.29 0.54
N LEU A 23 8.12 -2.45 0.12
CA LEU A 23 9.43 -2.92 -0.32
C LEU A 23 10.17 -3.65 0.79
N LEU A 24 10.21 -3.08 1.98
CA LEU A 24 10.95 -3.66 3.11
C LEU A 24 10.29 -4.96 3.59
N PHE A 25 8.96 -5.00 3.66
CA PHE A 25 8.25 -6.20 4.09
C PHE A 25 8.44 -7.34 3.09
N LEU A 26 8.50 -7.04 1.80
CA LEU A 26 8.74 -8.06 0.76
C LEU A 26 10.19 -8.54 0.76
N ASN A 27 11.14 -7.64 0.95
CA ASN A 27 12.56 -7.99 0.87
C ASN A 27 13.10 -8.60 2.17
N ASP A 28 12.75 -8.00 3.31
CA ASP A 28 13.33 -8.37 4.61
C ASP A 28 12.36 -9.12 5.50
N GLY A 29 11.06 -9.06 5.18
CA GLY A 29 10.01 -9.63 6.01
C GLY A 29 9.49 -8.64 7.03
N PHE A 30 8.24 -8.85 7.44
CA PHE A 30 7.56 -7.95 8.39
C PHE A 30 8.26 -7.92 9.74
N GLU A 31 8.58 -9.10 10.29
CA GLU A 31 9.20 -9.17 11.61
C GLU A 31 10.57 -8.52 11.66
N ALA A 32 11.34 -8.64 10.58
CA ALA A 32 12.69 -8.10 10.53
C ALA A 32 12.73 -6.59 10.25
N THR A 33 11.61 -5.98 9.86
CA THR A 33 11.56 -4.57 9.52
C THR A 33 11.25 -3.73 10.74
N ALA A 34 12.21 -2.93 11.20
CA ALA A 34 12.02 -1.99 12.30
C ALA A 34 11.41 -0.69 11.79
N ILE A 35 10.67 -0.01 12.65
CA ILE A 35 10.08 1.30 12.31
C ILE A 35 11.18 2.31 11.97
N SER A 36 12.33 2.26 12.65
CA SER A 36 13.45 3.15 12.33
C SER A 36 13.98 2.94 10.90
N ARG A 37 14.02 1.69 10.46
CA ARG A 37 14.44 1.35 9.11
C ARG A 37 13.42 1.86 8.09
N LEU A 38 12.13 1.68 8.38
CA LEU A 38 11.06 2.18 7.54
C LEU A 38 11.14 3.69 7.40
N ALA A 39 11.33 4.40 8.52
CA ALA A 39 11.44 5.85 8.52
C ALA A 39 12.61 6.31 7.66
N GLN A 40 13.77 5.67 7.82
CA GLN A 40 14.95 5.99 7.04
C GLN A 40 14.69 5.80 5.53
N THR A 41 14.08 4.68 5.16
CA THR A 41 13.79 4.38 3.76
C THR A 41 12.78 5.36 3.17
N ALA A 42 11.78 5.75 3.95
CA ALA A 42 10.76 6.72 3.51
C ALA A 42 11.22 8.17 3.57
N GLY A 43 12.39 8.42 4.15
CA GLY A 43 12.92 9.78 4.26
C GLY A 43 12.23 10.62 5.32
N VAL A 44 11.75 9.99 6.40
CA VAL A 44 11.04 10.66 7.49
C VAL A 44 11.61 10.21 8.83
N THR A 45 11.12 10.81 9.92
CA THR A 45 11.48 10.37 11.27
C THR A 45 10.53 9.30 11.76
N PRO A 46 10.92 8.48 12.76
CA PRO A 46 9.99 7.52 13.37
C PRO A 46 8.73 8.19 13.92
N ASN A 47 8.86 9.39 14.50
CA ASN A 47 7.70 10.13 14.99
C ASN A 47 6.71 10.43 13.87
N THR A 48 7.21 10.72 12.68
CA THR A 48 6.33 10.94 11.51
C THR A 48 5.57 9.68 11.17
N ILE A 49 6.23 8.50 11.23
CA ILE A 49 5.53 7.23 11.01
C ILE A 49 4.37 7.06 12.00
N TYR A 50 4.65 7.29 13.29
CA TYR A 50 3.64 7.14 14.35
C TYR A 50 2.54 8.19 14.30
N TRP A 51 2.78 9.28 13.57
CA TRP A 51 1.72 10.26 13.31
C TRP A 51 0.68 9.73 12.34
N TYR A 52 1.10 8.91 11.36
CA TYR A 52 0.22 8.33 10.35
C TYR A 52 -0.34 6.97 10.76
N PHE A 53 0.44 6.19 11.48
CA PHE A 53 0.12 4.79 11.78
C PHE A 53 0.34 4.53 13.27
N LYS A 54 -0.59 3.80 13.85
CA LYS A 54 -0.57 3.50 15.28
C LYS A 54 0.66 2.65 15.65
N ASP A 55 0.94 1.64 14.85
CA ASP A 55 2.04 0.69 15.07
C ASP A 55 2.42 0.02 13.75
N LYS A 56 3.34 -0.93 13.83
CA LYS A 56 3.82 -1.64 12.63
C LYS A 56 2.72 -2.49 11.99
N ASP A 57 1.83 -3.07 12.81
CA ASP A 57 0.68 -3.83 12.30
C ASP A 57 -0.25 -2.95 11.47
N ASP A 58 -0.46 -1.73 11.93
CA ASP A 58 -1.29 -0.76 11.22
C ASP A 58 -0.68 -0.41 9.85
N VAL A 59 0.65 -0.30 9.79
CA VAL A 59 1.36 -0.11 8.53
C VAL A 59 1.13 -1.29 7.60
N LEU A 60 1.21 -2.51 8.11
CA LEU A 60 0.97 -3.72 7.31
C LEU A 60 -0.44 -3.74 6.75
N VAL A 61 -1.43 -3.42 7.56
CA VAL A 61 -2.83 -3.34 7.10
C VAL A 61 -2.95 -2.34 5.96
N ALA A 62 -2.29 -1.18 6.07
CA ALA A 62 -2.31 -0.17 5.01
C ALA A 62 -1.65 -0.66 3.73
N VAL A 63 -0.55 -1.40 3.83
CA VAL A 63 0.12 -2.01 2.66
C VAL A 63 -0.82 -3.00 1.97
N LEU A 64 -1.46 -3.88 2.75
CA LEU A 64 -2.38 -4.88 2.20
C LEU A 64 -3.60 -4.21 1.57
N ALA A 65 -4.14 -3.18 2.20
CA ALA A 65 -5.28 -2.44 1.66
C ALA A 65 -4.92 -1.77 0.33
N ALA A 66 -3.72 -1.19 0.23
CA ALA A 66 -3.26 -0.56 -1.00
C ALA A 66 -3.07 -1.58 -2.13
N GLU A 67 -2.53 -2.76 -1.80
CA GLU A 67 -2.38 -3.84 -2.78
C GLU A 67 -3.74 -4.33 -3.29
N LEU A 68 -4.69 -4.52 -2.38
CA LEU A 68 -6.03 -4.94 -2.76
C LEU A 68 -6.71 -3.89 -3.63
N ALA A 69 -6.58 -2.61 -3.28
CA ALA A 69 -7.15 -1.53 -4.08
C ALA A 69 -6.57 -1.51 -5.50
N ALA A 70 -5.25 -1.73 -5.63
CA ALA A 70 -4.60 -1.79 -6.93
C ALA A 70 -5.11 -2.96 -7.76
N GLN A 71 -5.28 -4.14 -7.13
CA GLN A 71 -5.81 -5.33 -7.82
C GLN A 71 -7.25 -5.11 -8.26
N MET A 72 -8.06 -4.50 -7.41
CA MET A 72 -9.45 -4.20 -7.76
C MET A 72 -9.56 -3.19 -8.88
N ALA A 73 -8.71 -2.17 -8.89
CA ALA A 73 -8.68 -1.19 -9.96
C ALA A 73 -8.30 -1.85 -11.29
N GLU A 74 -7.31 -2.73 -11.28
CA GLU A 74 -6.91 -3.50 -12.45
C GLU A 74 -8.06 -4.35 -12.97
N TYR A 75 -8.72 -5.07 -12.07
CA TYR A 75 -9.88 -5.90 -12.41
C TYR A 75 -10.98 -5.07 -13.05
N GLN A 76 -11.31 -3.92 -12.47
CA GLN A 76 -12.38 -3.05 -12.97
C GLN A 76 -12.04 -2.40 -14.32
N SER A 77 -10.76 -2.22 -14.61
CA SER A 77 -10.32 -1.60 -15.87
C SER A 77 -10.38 -2.58 -17.05
N LEU A 78 -10.50 -3.88 -16.77
CA LEU A 78 -10.56 -4.91 -17.81
C LEU A 78 -11.97 -4.99 -18.39
N SER A 79 -12.03 -5.27 -19.69
CA SER A 79 -13.29 -5.49 -20.39
C SER A 79 -13.48 -6.99 -20.58
N PHE A 80 -14.57 -7.54 -20.04
CA PHE A 80 -14.86 -8.97 -20.14
C PHE A 80 -16.11 -9.20 -20.98
N ALA A 81 -16.03 -10.12 -21.93
CA ALA A 81 -17.16 -10.47 -22.79
C ALA A 81 -18.19 -11.34 -22.06
N SER A 82 -17.76 -12.09 -21.06
CA SER A 82 -18.63 -13.03 -20.37
C SER A 82 -18.19 -13.22 -18.90
N LEU A 83 -19.08 -13.83 -18.14
CA LEU A 83 -18.78 -14.23 -16.76
C LEU A 83 -17.65 -15.26 -16.73
N GLU A 84 -17.58 -16.15 -17.72
CA GLU A 84 -16.51 -17.14 -17.82
C GLU A 84 -15.14 -16.48 -17.92
N GLU A 85 -15.01 -15.45 -18.74
CA GLU A 85 -13.76 -14.70 -18.85
C GLU A 85 -13.36 -14.07 -17.54
N ARG A 86 -14.33 -13.52 -16.82
CA ARG A 86 -14.08 -12.92 -15.50
C ARG A 86 -13.56 -13.96 -14.51
N LEU A 87 -14.17 -15.13 -14.50
CA LEU A 87 -13.77 -16.22 -13.62
C LEU A 87 -12.37 -16.71 -13.98
N LEU A 88 -12.08 -16.87 -15.25
CA LEU A 88 -10.75 -17.31 -15.70
C LEU A 88 -9.69 -16.29 -15.33
N TRP A 89 -9.98 -15.00 -15.47
CA TRP A 89 -9.05 -13.95 -15.10
C TRP A 89 -8.69 -14.03 -13.61
N VAL A 90 -9.71 -14.21 -12.75
CA VAL A 90 -9.50 -14.31 -11.30
C VAL A 90 -8.68 -15.56 -10.97
N VAL A 91 -9.02 -16.71 -11.55
CA VAL A 91 -8.30 -17.96 -11.30
C VAL A 91 -6.83 -17.83 -11.70
N ASN A 92 -6.56 -17.23 -12.86
CA ASN A 92 -5.18 -17.06 -13.32
C ASN A 92 -4.37 -16.15 -12.40
N ARG A 93 -5.01 -15.17 -11.78
CA ARG A 93 -4.33 -14.25 -10.84
C ARG A 93 -3.98 -14.92 -9.52
N LEU A 94 -4.67 -15.99 -9.16
CA LEU A 94 -4.42 -16.73 -7.93
C LEU A 94 -3.23 -17.70 -8.01
N GLU A 95 -2.74 -17.98 -9.20
CA GLU A 95 -1.60 -18.89 -9.39
C GLU A 95 -0.24 -18.22 -9.21
#